data_448f8208f9f5ba8a70a691b0ba2f246f
#
_entry.id   448f8208f9f5ba8a70a691b0ba2f246f
#
_cell.length_a   1.000
_cell.length_b   1.000
_cell.length_c   1.000
_cell.angle_alpha   90.00
_cell.angle_beta   90.00
_cell.angle_gamma   90.00
#
_symmetry.space_group_name_H-M   'P 1'
#
loop_
_entity.id
_entity.type
_entity.pdbx_description
1 polymer ?
#
loop_
_entity_poly.entity_id
_entity_poly.type
_entity_poly.pdbx_seq_one_letter_code
_entity_poly.pdbx_strand_id
1 'polypeptide(L)'
;MELSKERLERLRELLAPAHQQIVIVSHTNPDGDAVGSSLAWAEALRSMGHEVTCVVPNKYPYFLDWMQGIEEVVVFKNDTEGRAARAIADADILFCLDFNAVSRLEILSETIGANTTARRVLIDHHLSPDEGFDLSFSHPDSSSTCFLVYSIVEALFGAQAVTRRMAEALYVGIMTDTGNFAYSFLTPELFRAVAVLVGTGISIPDIHNNVYNA
;
A
#
# COMPACT_ATOMS: atom_id res chain seq x y z
N MET A 1 -16.12 -5.30 -7.09
CA MET A 1 -15.01 -4.64 -7.85
C MET A 1 -14.35 -5.67 -8.73
N GLU A 2 -14.18 -5.38 -10.03
CA GLU A 2 -13.52 -6.27 -10.98
C GLU A 2 -12.20 -5.65 -11.46
N LEU A 3 -11.08 -6.34 -11.24
CA LEU A 3 -9.77 -5.91 -11.71
C LEU A 3 -9.60 -6.27 -13.19
N SER A 4 -9.10 -5.34 -14.01
CA SER A 4 -8.80 -5.58 -15.42
C SER A 4 -7.72 -6.66 -15.57
N LYS A 5 -8.03 -7.71 -16.32
CA LYS A 5 -7.08 -8.79 -16.64
C LYS A 5 -5.84 -8.27 -17.38
N GLU A 6 -6.03 -7.32 -18.30
CA GLU A 6 -4.95 -6.68 -19.04
C GLU A 6 -3.99 -5.93 -18.10
N ARG A 7 -4.53 -5.17 -17.13
CA ARG A 7 -3.71 -4.45 -16.16
C ARG A 7 -2.97 -5.40 -15.22
N LEU A 8 -3.61 -6.50 -14.80
CA LEU A 8 -2.94 -7.53 -13.98
C LEU A 8 -1.81 -8.21 -14.75
N GLU A 9 -1.99 -8.50 -16.04
CA GLU A 9 -0.94 -9.08 -16.86
C GLU A 9 0.22 -8.09 -17.04
N ARG A 10 -0.06 -6.83 -17.32
CA ARG A 10 0.96 -5.78 -17.36
C ARG A 10 1.72 -5.63 -16.05
N LEU A 11 1.04 -5.77 -14.91
CA LEU A 11 1.71 -5.76 -13.61
C LEU A 11 2.63 -6.98 -13.44
N ARG A 12 2.20 -8.18 -13.88
CA ARG A 12 3.06 -9.37 -13.89
C ARG A 12 4.32 -9.16 -14.72
N GLU A 13 4.18 -8.59 -15.91
CA GLU A 13 5.30 -8.28 -16.80
C GLU A 13 6.27 -7.29 -16.17
N LEU A 14 5.76 -6.24 -15.51
CA LEU A 14 6.59 -5.26 -14.80
C LEU A 14 7.35 -5.89 -13.64
N LEU A 15 6.76 -6.86 -12.94
CA LEU A 15 7.36 -7.54 -11.78
C LEU A 15 8.18 -8.79 -12.16
N ALA A 16 8.22 -9.19 -13.44
CA ALA A 16 8.94 -10.39 -13.89
C ALA A 16 10.47 -10.31 -13.75
N PRO A 17 11.15 -9.16 -13.97
CA PRO A 17 12.59 -9.06 -13.72
C PRO A 17 12.90 -9.23 -12.24
N ALA A 18 13.86 -10.10 -11.90
CA ALA A 18 14.26 -10.35 -10.52
C ALA A 18 15.07 -9.19 -9.92
N HIS A 19 15.04 -9.07 -8.60
CA HIS A 19 15.87 -8.13 -7.82
C HIS A 19 15.74 -6.65 -8.21
N GLN A 20 14.52 -6.22 -8.59
CA GLN A 20 14.27 -4.80 -8.86
C GLN A 20 14.33 -3.98 -7.56
N GLN A 21 14.78 -2.73 -7.69
CA GLN A 21 14.68 -1.71 -6.66
C GLN A 21 13.29 -1.08 -6.73
N ILE A 22 12.47 -1.34 -5.74
CA ILE A 22 11.08 -0.87 -5.69
C ILE A 22 10.90 0.08 -4.53
N VAL A 23 10.29 1.23 -4.79
CA VAL A 23 9.88 2.15 -3.73
C VAL A 23 8.37 2.24 -3.71
N ILE A 24 7.81 2.16 -2.52
CA ILE A 24 6.38 2.39 -2.25
C ILE A 24 6.27 3.73 -1.53
N VAL A 25 5.44 4.62 -2.06
CA VAL A 25 5.16 5.92 -1.44
C VAL A 25 3.67 6.07 -1.15
N SER A 26 3.34 6.74 -0.06
CA SER A 26 1.97 7.13 0.27
C SER A 26 1.89 8.62 0.62
N HIS A 27 0.67 9.13 0.85
CA HIS A 27 0.40 10.57 1.00
C HIS A 27 0.95 11.18 2.31
N THR A 28 1.01 12.51 2.36
CA THR A 28 1.29 13.29 3.57
C THR A 28 0.21 13.04 4.63
N ASN A 29 0.62 12.95 5.90
CA ASN A 29 -0.21 12.52 7.02
C ASN A 29 -0.81 11.12 6.80
N PRO A 30 0.07 10.10 6.59
CA PRO A 30 -0.37 8.76 6.29
C PRO A 30 -1.19 8.17 7.44
N ASP A 31 -2.30 7.56 7.10
CA ASP A 31 -3.22 6.90 8.03
C ASP A 31 -3.09 5.38 8.01
N GLY A 32 -4.09 4.67 8.54
CA GLY A 32 -4.08 3.20 8.59
C GLY A 32 -4.13 2.55 7.22
N ASP A 33 -4.82 3.15 6.25
CA ASP A 33 -4.92 2.61 4.90
C ASP A 33 -3.62 2.83 4.11
N ALA A 34 -3.04 4.04 4.19
CA ALA A 34 -1.76 4.36 3.57
C ALA A 34 -0.61 3.46 4.07
N VAL A 35 -0.52 3.29 5.40
CA VAL A 35 0.52 2.46 6.02
C VAL A 35 0.24 0.97 5.80
N GLY A 36 -0.99 0.53 6.02
CA GLY A 36 -1.40 -0.87 5.89
C GLY A 36 -1.20 -1.40 4.47
N SER A 37 -1.65 -0.65 3.47
CA SER A 37 -1.46 -1.02 2.06
C SER A 37 0.02 -1.07 1.67
N SER A 38 0.83 -0.11 2.13
CA SER A 38 2.26 -0.07 1.87
C SER A 38 3.01 -1.27 2.46
N LEU A 39 2.75 -1.60 3.73
CA LEU A 39 3.39 -2.74 4.40
C LEU A 39 3.00 -4.08 3.78
N ALA A 40 1.71 -4.27 3.48
CA ALA A 40 1.22 -5.50 2.88
C ALA A 40 1.77 -5.70 1.46
N TRP A 41 1.78 -4.65 0.64
CA TRP A 41 2.31 -4.71 -0.71
C TRP A 41 3.83 -4.93 -0.72
N ALA A 42 4.57 -4.28 0.19
CA ALA A 42 6.00 -4.50 0.36
C ALA A 42 6.33 -5.96 0.68
N GLU A 43 5.56 -6.60 1.57
CA GLU A 43 5.78 -8.02 1.89
C GLU A 43 5.52 -8.92 0.67
N ALA A 44 4.45 -8.66 -0.09
CA ALA A 44 4.17 -9.40 -1.31
C ALA A 44 5.31 -9.28 -2.33
N LEU A 45 5.83 -8.07 -2.57
CA LEU A 45 6.94 -7.84 -3.49
C LEU A 45 8.26 -8.43 -3.01
N ARG A 46 8.56 -8.34 -1.71
CA ARG A 46 9.73 -8.99 -1.11
C ARG A 46 9.69 -10.51 -1.25
N SER A 47 8.51 -11.13 -1.15
CA SER A 47 8.34 -12.57 -1.38
C SER A 47 8.67 -13.00 -2.81
N MET A 48 8.64 -12.09 -3.78
CA MET A 48 9.09 -12.29 -5.16
C MET A 48 10.60 -12.07 -5.35
N GLY A 49 11.33 -11.66 -4.31
CA GLY A 49 12.77 -11.42 -4.35
C GLY A 49 13.16 -9.99 -4.76
N HIS A 50 12.24 -9.01 -4.69
CA HIS A 50 12.55 -7.60 -4.91
C HIS A 50 13.08 -6.92 -3.64
N GLU A 51 13.86 -5.87 -3.82
CA GLU A 51 14.28 -4.97 -2.75
C GLU A 51 13.26 -3.84 -2.64
N VAL A 52 12.60 -3.72 -1.49
CA VAL A 52 11.46 -2.80 -1.33
C VAL A 52 11.69 -1.84 -0.17
N THR A 53 11.62 -0.55 -0.47
CA THR A 53 11.66 0.55 0.51
C THR A 53 10.30 1.24 0.56
N CYS A 54 9.68 1.30 1.74
CA CYS A 54 8.49 2.11 1.98
C CYS A 54 8.91 3.50 2.46
N VAL A 55 8.34 4.54 1.86
CA VAL A 55 8.64 5.95 2.17
C VAL A 55 7.33 6.69 2.40
N VAL A 56 7.28 7.44 3.50
CA VAL A 56 6.18 8.37 3.80
C VAL A 56 6.72 9.79 3.97
N PRO A 57 5.98 10.84 3.56
CA PRO A 57 6.47 12.23 3.68
C PRO A 57 6.74 12.66 5.12
N ASN A 58 5.87 12.30 6.06
CA ASN A 58 5.98 12.61 7.48
C ASN A 58 5.53 11.43 8.35
N LYS A 59 5.75 11.55 9.67
CA LYS A 59 5.45 10.48 10.64
C LYS A 59 3.96 10.12 10.62
N TYR A 60 3.69 8.83 10.60
CA TYR A 60 2.37 8.23 10.78
C TYR A 60 1.91 8.32 12.25
N PRO A 61 0.62 8.13 12.55
CA PRO A 61 0.09 8.15 13.92
C PRO A 61 0.72 7.06 14.81
N TYR A 62 0.94 7.41 16.07
CA TYR A 62 1.59 6.52 17.05
C TYR A 62 0.85 5.21 17.31
N PHE A 63 -0.47 5.18 17.13
CA PHE A 63 -1.27 3.96 17.29
C PHE A 63 -1.02 2.92 16.18
N LEU A 64 -0.16 3.22 15.21
CA LEU A 64 0.34 2.27 14.21
C LEU A 64 1.74 1.72 14.55
N ASP A 65 2.43 2.25 15.58
CA ASP A 65 3.82 1.86 15.93
C ASP A 65 3.98 0.36 16.26
N TRP A 66 2.90 -0.36 16.56
CA TRP A 66 2.91 -1.80 16.81
C TRP A 66 2.92 -2.68 15.55
N MET A 67 2.63 -2.12 14.39
CA MET A 67 2.53 -2.90 13.14
C MET A 67 3.90 -3.44 12.75
N GLN A 68 3.96 -4.72 12.40
CA GLN A 68 5.21 -5.37 12.03
C GLN A 68 5.81 -4.75 10.75
N GLY A 69 7.09 -4.36 10.81
CA GLY A 69 7.82 -3.75 9.71
C GLY A 69 7.63 -2.23 9.60
N ILE A 70 6.85 -1.63 10.49
CA ILE A 70 6.66 -0.18 10.52
C ILE A 70 7.98 0.56 10.78
N GLU A 71 8.90 -0.06 11.52
CA GLU A 71 10.23 0.45 11.83
C GLU A 71 11.15 0.56 10.59
N GLU A 72 10.83 -0.15 9.52
CA GLU A 72 11.54 -0.10 8.25
C GLU A 72 11.06 1.04 7.35
N VAL A 73 9.89 1.62 7.65
CA VAL A 73 9.31 2.72 6.87
C VAL A 73 10.14 3.98 7.04
N VAL A 74 10.65 4.51 5.94
CA VAL A 74 11.46 5.73 5.94
C VAL A 74 10.54 6.94 5.99
N VAL A 75 10.63 7.70 7.09
CA VAL A 75 9.93 8.98 7.23
C VAL A 75 10.80 10.08 6.63
N PHE A 76 10.46 10.56 5.43
CA PHE A 76 11.30 11.48 4.64
C PHE A 76 11.70 12.74 5.40
N LYS A 77 10.76 13.36 6.12
CA LYS A 77 11.03 14.56 6.92
C LYS A 77 12.10 14.34 8.01
N ASN A 78 12.26 13.10 8.47
CA ASN A 78 13.20 12.75 9.54
C ASN A 78 14.46 12.03 9.03
N ASP A 79 14.54 11.81 7.72
CA ASP A 79 15.61 11.05 7.06
C ASP A 79 16.87 11.92 6.84
N THR A 80 17.66 12.10 7.90
CA THR A 80 18.89 12.87 7.87
C THR A 80 20.01 12.22 7.05
N GLU A 81 19.89 10.93 6.79
CA GLU A 81 20.88 10.15 6.02
C GLU A 81 20.59 10.16 4.52
N GLY A 82 19.43 10.67 4.09
CA GLY A 82 19.02 10.70 2.69
C GLY A 82 18.73 9.33 2.08
N ARG A 83 18.30 8.36 2.89
CA ARG A 83 17.95 6.98 2.46
C ARG A 83 16.79 6.99 1.45
N ALA A 84 15.74 7.77 1.75
CA ALA A 84 14.58 7.87 0.89
C ALA A 84 14.94 8.46 -0.48
N ALA A 85 15.72 9.56 -0.50
CA ALA A 85 16.11 10.20 -1.75
C ALA A 85 16.96 9.27 -2.63
N ARG A 86 17.90 8.51 -2.01
CA ARG A 86 18.69 7.51 -2.75
C ARG A 86 17.80 6.37 -3.26
N ALA A 87 16.95 5.80 -2.41
CA ALA A 87 16.06 4.72 -2.84
C ALA A 87 15.16 5.15 -4.01
N ILE A 88 14.61 6.37 -3.97
CA ILE A 88 13.79 6.92 -5.04
C ILE A 88 14.62 7.13 -6.32
N ALA A 89 15.85 7.65 -6.20
CA ALA A 89 16.70 7.89 -7.36
C ALA A 89 17.09 6.57 -8.08
N ASP A 90 17.30 5.51 -7.32
CA ASP A 90 17.73 4.20 -7.82
C ASP A 90 16.55 3.27 -8.16
N ALA A 91 15.30 3.70 -7.96
CA ALA A 91 14.14 2.87 -8.16
C ALA A 91 13.91 2.51 -9.63
N ASP A 92 13.63 1.23 -9.89
CA ASP A 92 13.12 0.71 -11.15
C ASP A 92 11.59 0.93 -11.26
N ILE A 93 10.89 0.77 -10.12
CA ILE A 93 9.43 0.95 -10.02
C ILE A 93 9.10 1.81 -8.79
N LEU A 94 8.23 2.79 -9.01
CA LEU A 94 7.61 3.61 -7.97
C LEU A 94 6.13 3.23 -7.85
N PHE A 95 5.76 2.57 -6.77
CA PHE A 95 4.35 2.36 -6.42
C PHE A 95 3.82 3.55 -5.64
N CYS A 96 2.75 4.14 -6.13
CA CYS A 96 2.02 5.25 -5.54
C CYS A 96 0.73 4.71 -4.93
N LEU A 97 0.67 4.63 -3.59
CA LEU A 97 -0.43 4.00 -2.88
C LEU A 97 -1.22 5.02 -2.07
N ASP A 98 -2.55 4.91 -2.19
CA ASP A 98 -3.50 5.65 -1.38
C ASP A 98 -3.46 7.18 -1.57
N PHE A 99 -3.22 7.61 -2.79
CA PHE A 99 -3.38 9.02 -3.19
C PHE A 99 -3.61 9.13 -4.70
N ASN A 100 -4.40 10.10 -5.10
CA ASN A 100 -4.79 10.33 -6.49
C ASN A 100 -3.86 11.28 -7.27
N ALA A 101 -3.06 12.09 -6.56
CA ALA A 101 -2.24 13.15 -7.16
C ALA A 101 -0.88 13.26 -6.49
N VAL A 102 0.19 13.43 -7.29
CA VAL A 102 1.58 13.56 -6.78
C VAL A 102 1.72 14.75 -5.82
N SER A 103 0.89 15.78 -5.96
CA SER A 103 0.85 16.93 -5.02
C SER A 103 0.52 16.53 -3.58
N ARG A 104 -0.16 15.38 -3.35
CA ARG A 104 -0.44 14.84 -2.02
C ARG A 104 0.82 14.36 -1.27
N LEU A 105 1.94 14.27 -1.95
CA LEU A 105 3.24 13.94 -1.38
C LEU A 105 3.98 15.15 -0.81
N GLU A 106 3.52 16.38 -1.08
CA GLU A 106 4.10 17.65 -0.62
C GLU A 106 5.64 17.70 -0.77
N ILE A 107 6.37 17.64 0.36
CA ILE A 107 7.83 17.73 0.39
C ILE A 107 8.53 16.63 -0.40
N LEU A 108 7.87 15.51 -0.67
CA LEU A 108 8.42 14.37 -1.41
C LEU A 108 8.17 14.48 -2.93
N SER A 109 7.25 15.36 -3.36
CA SER A 109 6.83 15.49 -4.77
C SER A 109 7.99 15.79 -5.71
N GLU A 110 8.88 16.69 -5.32
CA GLU A 110 10.05 17.07 -6.13
C GLU A 110 11.04 15.90 -6.26
N THR A 111 11.29 15.18 -5.16
CA THR A 111 12.19 14.01 -5.16
C THR A 111 11.66 12.90 -6.06
N ILE A 112 10.33 12.62 -6.02
CA ILE A 112 9.69 11.67 -6.92
C ILE A 112 9.75 12.15 -8.37
N GLY A 113 9.53 13.45 -8.60
CA GLY A 113 9.59 14.07 -9.92
C GLY A 113 10.99 14.00 -10.57
N ALA A 114 12.03 13.98 -9.77
CA ALA A 114 13.42 13.90 -10.25
C ALA A 114 13.78 12.53 -10.86
N ASN A 115 13.15 11.43 -10.42
CA ASN A 115 13.32 10.15 -11.10
C ASN A 115 12.39 10.10 -12.33
N THR A 116 12.98 10.16 -13.50
CA THR A 116 12.28 10.14 -14.81
C THR A 116 12.33 8.78 -15.50
N THR A 117 12.98 7.79 -14.91
CA THR A 117 13.24 6.47 -15.52
C THR A 117 12.38 5.37 -14.90
N ALA A 118 12.05 5.47 -13.61
CA ALA A 118 11.22 4.50 -12.93
C ALA A 118 9.82 4.41 -13.52
N ARG A 119 9.28 3.19 -13.61
CA ARG A 119 7.87 2.96 -13.93
C ARG A 119 7.00 3.37 -12.76
N ARG A 120 5.97 4.16 -13.00
CA ARG A 120 5.04 4.63 -11.98
C ARG A 120 3.75 3.83 -12.01
N VAL A 121 3.42 3.19 -10.90
CA VAL A 121 2.21 2.38 -10.75
C VAL A 121 1.35 2.97 -9.64
N LEU A 122 0.10 3.31 -9.97
CA LEU A 122 -0.90 3.81 -9.01
C LEU A 122 -1.77 2.64 -8.51
N ILE A 123 -1.98 2.59 -7.19
CA ILE A 123 -3.01 1.76 -6.54
C ILE A 123 -3.75 2.66 -5.56
N ASP A 124 -4.98 3.04 -5.89
CA ASP A 124 -5.69 4.09 -5.18
C ASP A 124 -7.21 3.98 -5.31
N HIS A 125 -7.94 4.39 -4.27
CA HIS A 125 -9.39 4.44 -4.26
C HIS A 125 -9.98 5.87 -4.27
N HIS A 126 -9.14 6.90 -4.32
CA HIS A 126 -9.62 8.29 -4.40
C HIS A 126 -10.15 8.65 -5.80
N LEU A 127 -11.02 9.67 -5.83
CA LEU A 127 -11.58 10.21 -7.07
C LEU A 127 -10.54 11.01 -7.86
N SER A 128 -10.69 11.06 -9.17
CA SER A 128 -9.94 11.96 -10.07
C SER A 128 -8.42 11.80 -9.97
N PRO A 129 -7.86 10.62 -10.33
CA PRO A 129 -6.43 10.41 -10.32
C PRO A 129 -5.73 11.31 -11.36
N ASP A 130 -4.50 11.75 -11.04
CA ASP A 130 -3.63 12.43 -11.98
C ASP A 130 -3.31 11.54 -13.19
N GLU A 131 -2.97 12.19 -14.31
CA GLU A 131 -2.35 11.53 -15.46
C GLU A 131 -0.83 11.32 -15.19
N GLY A 132 -0.21 10.39 -15.94
CA GLY A 132 1.25 10.19 -15.89
C GLY A 132 1.71 8.98 -15.10
N PHE A 133 0.81 8.05 -14.79
CA PHE A 133 1.15 6.71 -14.32
C PHE A 133 1.25 5.74 -15.50
N ASP A 134 2.29 4.90 -15.54
CA ASP A 134 2.46 3.86 -16.57
C ASP A 134 1.39 2.76 -16.44
N LEU A 135 0.95 2.50 -15.22
CA LEU A 135 -0.11 1.56 -14.89
C LEU A 135 -0.93 2.09 -13.71
N SER A 136 -2.26 1.95 -13.77
CA SER A 136 -3.15 2.48 -12.73
C SER A 136 -4.22 1.48 -12.36
N PHE A 137 -4.33 1.18 -11.06
CA PHE A 137 -5.45 0.51 -10.41
C PHE A 137 -6.20 1.54 -9.56
N SER A 138 -6.96 2.40 -10.23
CA SER A 138 -7.80 3.41 -9.58
C SER A 138 -9.24 2.91 -9.52
N HIS A 139 -9.76 2.72 -8.30
CA HIS A 139 -11.08 2.16 -8.05
C HIS A 139 -11.81 2.95 -6.94
N PRO A 140 -12.47 4.08 -7.28
CA PRO A 140 -13.17 4.91 -6.29
C PRO A 140 -14.38 4.23 -5.61
N ASP A 141 -14.82 3.10 -6.12
CA ASP A 141 -15.85 2.24 -5.56
C ASP A 141 -15.30 1.20 -4.56
N SER A 142 -13.98 1.17 -4.39
CA SER A 142 -13.33 0.36 -3.34
C SER A 142 -13.49 1.03 -1.97
N SER A 143 -13.64 0.22 -0.93
CA SER A 143 -13.72 0.72 0.44
C SER A 143 -12.41 1.27 0.98
N SER A 144 -11.28 0.87 0.41
CA SER A 144 -9.93 1.26 0.82
C SER A 144 -8.87 0.82 -0.20
N THR A 145 -7.69 1.40 -0.15
CA THR A 145 -6.52 0.94 -0.91
C THR A 145 -6.02 -0.42 -0.39
N CYS A 146 -6.15 -0.71 0.90
CA CYS A 146 -5.87 -2.04 1.46
C CYS A 146 -6.74 -3.13 0.83
N PHE A 147 -8.03 -2.89 0.59
CA PHE A 147 -8.87 -3.85 -0.10
C PHE A 147 -8.47 -4.03 -1.58
N LEU A 148 -8.00 -2.97 -2.25
CA LEU A 148 -7.41 -3.06 -3.59
C LEU A 148 -6.14 -3.91 -3.60
N VAL A 149 -5.22 -3.67 -2.67
CA VAL A 149 -3.98 -4.45 -2.53
C VAL A 149 -4.29 -5.92 -2.27
N TYR A 150 -5.23 -6.22 -1.35
CA TYR A 150 -5.70 -7.60 -1.14
C TYR A 150 -6.17 -8.24 -2.46
N SER A 151 -7.02 -7.52 -3.19
CA SER A 151 -7.60 -8.03 -4.44
C SER A 151 -6.56 -8.28 -5.53
N ILE A 152 -5.53 -7.43 -5.61
CA ILE A 152 -4.39 -7.60 -6.52
C ILE A 152 -3.56 -8.83 -6.09
N VAL A 153 -3.23 -8.97 -4.81
CA VAL A 153 -2.49 -10.12 -4.28
C VAL A 153 -3.24 -11.42 -4.55
N GLU A 154 -4.55 -11.46 -4.27
CA GLU A 154 -5.39 -12.63 -4.54
C GLU A 154 -5.41 -12.99 -6.04
N ALA A 155 -5.53 -11.98 -6.91
CA ALA A 155 -5.57 -12.19 -8.36
C ALA A 155 -4.22 -12.64 -8.95
N LEU A 156 -3.10 -12.19 -8.37
CA LEU A 156 -1.76 -12.54 -8.85
C LEU A 156 -1.26 -13.87 -8.29
N PHE A 157 -1.53 -14.15 -7.01
CA PHE A 157 -0.85 -15.21 -6.25
C PHE A 157 -1.83 -16.17 -5.55
N GLY A 158 -3.12 -15.85 -5.52
CA GLY A 158 -4.14 -16.57 -4.79
C GLY A 158 -4.23 -16.14 -3.30
N ALA A 159 -5.37 -16.39 -2.69
CA ALA A 159 -5.65 -16.01 -1.29
C ALA A 159 -4.66 -16.63 -0.28
N GLN A 160 -4.10 -17.80 -0.60
CA GLN A 160 -3.10 -18.49 0.24
C GLN A 160 -1.76 -17.75 0.33
N ALA A 161 -1.50 -16.78 -0.54
CA ALA A 161 -0.29 -15.96 -0.49
C ALA A 161 -0.37 -14.87 0.61
N VAL A 162 -1.55 -14.61 1.14
CA VAL A 162 -1.75 -13.64 2.22
C VAL A 162 -1.20 -14.20 3.52
N THR A 163 -0.07 -13.67 3.98
CA THR A 163 0.52 -14.03 5.27
C THR A 163 -0.26 -13.38 6.43
N ARG A 164 -0.05 -13.86 7.66
CA ARG A 164 -0.63 -13.22 8.85
C ARG A 164 -0.20 -11.76 8.97
N ARG A 165 1.06 -11.44 8.68
CA ARG A 165 1.61 -10.08 8.71
C ARG A 165 0.91 -9.17 7.69
N MET A 166 0.76 -9.64 6.45
CA MET A 166 -0.03 -8.92 5.44
C MET A 166 -1.47 -8.72 5.89
N ALA A 167 -2.09 -9.77 6.46
CA ALA A 167 -3.47 -9.72 6.90
C ALA A 167 -3.69 -8.70 8.04
N GLU A 168 -2.78 -8.58 9.00
CA GLU A 168 -2.84 -7.57 10.06
C GLU A 168 -2.80 -6.16 9.46
N ALA A 169 -1.86 -5.89 8.54
CA ALA A 169 -1.72 -4.60 7.87
C ALA A 169 -2.95 -4.25 7.02
N LEU A 170 -3.42 -5.18 6.20
CA LEU A 170 -4.61 -5.00 5.35
C LEU A 170 -5.88 -4.78 6.20
N TYR A 171 -6.03 -5.53 7.29
CA TYR A 171 -7.19 -5.38 8.17
C TYR A 171 -7.21 -4.00 8.84
N VAL A 172 -6.06 -3.48 9.28
CA VAL A 172 -5.96 -2.12 9.87
C VAL A 172 -6.48 -1.08 8.87
N GLY A 173 -6.01 -1.08 7.63
CA GLY A 173 -6.45 -0.10 6.64
C GLY A 173 -7.92 -0.24 6.29
N ILE A 174 -8.41 -1.46 6.04
CA ILE A 174 -9.84 -1.71 5.79
C ILE A 174 -10.70 -1.22 6.95
N MET A 175 -10.31 -1.54 8.18
CA MET A 175 -11.04 -1.17 9.39
C MET A 175 -11.10 0.34 9.58
N THR A 176 -9.97 1.04 9.43
CA THR A 176 -9.90 2.49 9.64
C THR A 176 -10.66 3.25 8.57
N ASP A 177 -10.53 2.86 7.31
CA ASP A 177 -11.15 3.55 6.18
C ASP A 177 -12.65 3.30 6.07
N THR A 178 -13.13 2.15 6.53
CA THR A 178 -14.57 1.85 6.61
C THR A 178 -15.22 2.38 7.89
N GLY A 179 -14.48 3.09 8.74
CA GLY A 179 -14.99 3.52 10.05
C GLY A 179 -15.49 2.33 10.87
N ASN A 180 -14.67 1.29 10.97
CA ASN A 180 -15.02 0.03 11.64
C ASN A 180 -16.25 -0.65 11.01
N PHE A 181 -16.29 -0.71 9.68
CA PHE A 181 -17.40 -1.27 8.90
C PHE A 181 -18.75 -0.54 9.09
N ALA A 182 -18.72 0.77 9.37
CA ALA A 182 -19.91 1.59 9.57
C ALA A 182 -20.22 2.52 8.38
N TYR A 183 -19.25 2.76 7.47
CA TYR A 183 -19.44 3.64 6.32
C TYR A 183 -19.99 2.89 5.10
N SER A 184 -20.24 3.63 4.00
CA SER A 184 -20.66 3.06 2.72
C SER A 184 -19.55 2.24 2.03
N PHE A 185 -19.86 1.63 0.88
CA PHE A 185 -18.98 0.73 0.12
C PHE A 185 -18.65 -0.60 0.78
N LEU A 186 -19.49 -1.06 1.69
CA LEU A 186 -19.42 -2.42 2.23
C LEU A 186 -20.05 -3.40 1.24
N THR A 187 -19.26 -4.29 0.69
CA THR A 187 -19.70 -5.27 -0.30
C THR A 187 -19.49 -6.70 0.20
N PRO A 188 -20.22 -7.69 -0.35
CA PRO A 188 -19.95 -9.10 -0.02
C PRO A 188 -18.50 -9.53 -0.31
N GLU A 189 -17.87 -8.95 -1.33
CA GLU A 189 -16.47 -9.21 -1.70
C GLU A 189 -15.52 -8.73 -0.61
N LEU A 190 -15.75 -7.54 -0.04
CA LEU A 190 -14.99 -7.03 1.09
C LEU A 190 -15.06 -7.99 2.29
N PHE A 191 -16.26 -8.46 2.65
CA PHE A 191 -16.41 -9.39 3.78
C PHE A 191 -15.78 -10.76 3.50
N ARG A 192 -15.75 -11.23 2.25
CA ARG A 192 -15.00 -12.43 1.87
C ARG A 192 -13.49 -12.22 2.05
N ALA A 193 -12.97 -11.06 1.65
CA ALA A 193 -11.57 -10.69 1.90
C ALA A 193 -11.28 -10.68 3.41
N VAL A 194 -12.11 -10.02 4.21
CA VAL A 194 -11.97 -10.01 5.69
C VAL A 194 -12.00 -11.43 6.25
N ALA A 195 -12.84 -12.32 5.75
CA ALA A 195 -12.85 -13.73 6.18
C ALA A 195 -11.52 -14.44 5.89
N VAL A 196 -10.89 -14.17 4.74
CA VAL A 196 -9.54 -14.68 4.43
C VAL A 196 -8.52 -14.12 5.41
N LEU A 197 -8.53 -12.79 5.66
CA LEU A 197 -7.61 -12.15 6.62
C LEU A 197 -7.73 -12.78 8.01
N VAL A 198 -8.95 -12.96 8.51
CA VAL A 198 -9.22 -13.62 9.80
C VAL A 198 -8.74 -15.07 9.80
N GLY A 199 -8.88 -15.77 8.68
CA GLY A 199 -8.44 -17.15 8.50
C GLY A 199 -6.91 -17.33 8.65
N THR A 200 -6.10 -16.27 8.53
CA THR A 200 -4.65 -16.30 8.79
C THR A 200 -4.29 -16.32 10.28
N GLY A 201 -5.27 -16.15 11.17
CA GLY A 201 -5.09 -16.15 12.62
C GLY A 201 -4.75 -14.79 13.23
N ILE A 202 -5.11 -13.68 12.56
CA ILE A 202 -5.03 -12.35 13.18
C ILE A 202 -5.99 -12.25 14.37
N SER A 203 -5.63 -11.44 15.36
CA SER A 203 -6.48 -11.14 16.51
C SER A 203 -7.19 -9.79 16.32
N ILE A 204 -8.45 -9.84 15.89
CA ILE A 204 -9.26 -8.62 15.76
C ILE A 204 -9.33 -7.81 17.07
N PRO A 205 -9.58 -8.42 18.25
CA PRO A 205 -9.59 -7.67 19.51
C PRO A 205 -8.27 -6.94 19.79
N ASP A 206 -7.11 -7.58 19.52
CA ASP A 206 -5.81 -6.96 19.76
C ASP A 206 -5.57 -5.80 18.79
N ILE A 207 -5.93 -5.97 17.51
CA ILE A 207 -5.84 -4.89 16.52
C ILE A 207 -6.70 -3.70 16.93
N HIS A 208 -7.96 -3.93 17.32
CA HIS A 208 -8.85 -2.86 17.79
C HIS A 208 -8.29 -2.15 19.05
N ASN A 209 -7.77 -2.90 20.01
CA ASN A 209 -7.16 -2.31 21.19
C ASN A 209 -5.97 -1.44 20.82
N ASN A 210 -5.11 -1.88 19.95
CA ASN A 210 -3.93 -1.13 19.52
C ASN A 210 -4.28 0.13 18.73
N VAL A 211 -5.37 0.15 17.97
CA VAL A 211 -5.75 1.30 17.14
C VAL A 211 -6.62 2.31 17.91
N TYR A 212 -7.56 1.84 18.74
CA TYR A 212 -8.56 2.73 19.36
C TYR A 212 -8.35 2.98 20.85
N ASN A 213 -7.54 2.16 21.54
CA ASN A 213 -7.29 2.27 22.99
C ASN A 213 -5.80 2.54 23.32
N ALA A 214 -5.01 2.92 22.31
CA ALA A 214 -3.58 3.20 22.44
C ALA A 214 -3.31 4.54 23.17
#